data_64d1e2a48e8df83affcc6d397ab72431
#
_entry.id   64d1e2a48e8df83affcc6d397ab72431
#
_cell.length_a   1.000
_cell.length_b   1.000
_cell.length_c   1.000
_cell.angle_alpha   90.00
_cell.angle_beta   90.00
_cell.angle_gamma   90.00
#
_symmetry.space_group_name_H-M   'P 1'
#
loop_
_entity.id
_entity.type
_entity.pdbx_description
1 polymer ?
#
loop_
_entity_poly.entity_id
_entity_poly.type
_entity_poly.pdbx_seq_one_letter_code
_entity_poly.pdbx_strand_id
1 'polypeptide(L)'
;MGKSINDILLEDFQNVVSELLIRNRSILDVLSKIQVSEGRVNRAVVKSVTHCGCISIDGKKQAFPNEASMSDLSGLVSTQVKGELCPECRQTIEKEIGGALFYLAALCNTLDISLYDVILKEKEALATLGNYCLR
;
A
#
# COMPACT_ATOMS: atom_id res chain seq x y z
N MET A 1 -18.93 -1.02 22.79
CA MET A 1 -19.17 -1.46 21.42
C MET A 1 -18.26 -2.61 21.05
N GLY A 2 -18.83 -3.70 20.51
CA GLY A 2 -18.03 -4.81 20.00
C GLY A 2 -17.21 -4.38 18.78
N LYS A 3 -15.95 -4.84 18.70
CA LYS A 3 -15.14 -4.65 17.52
C LYS A 3 -15.68 -5.48 16.37
N SER A 4 -15.65 -4.94 15.15
CA SER A 4 -16.03 -5.72 13.97
C SER A 4 -14.96 -6.79 13.68
N ILE A 5 -15.30 -7.78 12.85
CA ILE A 5 -14.34 -8.82 12.43
C ILE A 5 -13.13 -8.19 11.74
N ASN A 6 -13.33 -7.12 10.99
CA ASN A 6 -12.25 -6.40 10.31
C ASN A 6 -11.30 -5.71 11.31
N ASP A 7 -11.83 -5.20 12.42
CA ASP A 7 -11.02 -4.57 13.47
C ASP A 7 -10.13 -5.61 14.16
N ILE A 8 -10.69 -6.80 14.40
CA ILE A 8 -9.96 -7.92 14.99
C ILE A 8 -8.85 -8.39 14.07
N LEU A 9 -9.08 -8.41 12.76
CA LEU A 9 -8.08 -8.85 11.77
C LEU A 9 -6.80 -8.01 11.83
N LEU A 10 -6.91 -6.69 11.94
CA LEU A 10 -5.74 -5.80 12.01
C LEU A 10 -4.93 -6.01 13.28
N GLU A 11 -5.60 -6.15 14.42
CA GLU A 11 -4.93 -6.42 15.70
C GLU A 11 -4.27 -7.80 15.69
N ASP A 12 -4.96 -8.80 15.19
CA ASP A 12 -4.44 -10.16 15.08
C ASP A 12 -3.23 -10.22 14.15
N PHE A 13 -3.29 -9.56 13.01
CA PHE A 13 -2.15 -9.45 12.09
C PHE A 13 -0.93 -8.85 12.78
N GLN A 14 -1.10 -7.75 13.52
CA GLN A 14 -0.02 -7.09 14.24
C GLN A 14 0.59 -8.02 15.31
N ASN A 15 -0.25 -8.77 16.02
CA ASN A 15 0.20 -9.76 17.01
C ASN A 15 0.97 -10.90 16.37
N VAL A 16 0.48 -11.46 15.29
CA VAL A 16 1.15 -12.53 14.53
C VAL A 16 2.52 -12.07 14.04
N VAL A 17 2.63 -10.84 13.52
CA VAL A 17 3.92 -10.27 13.11
C VAL A 17 4.89 -10.21 14.29
N SER A 18 4.42 -9.80 15.47
CA SER A 18 5.24 -9.77 16.69
C SER A 18 5.79 -11.15 17.06
N GLU A 19 4.99 -12.19 16.92
CA GLU A 19 5.38 -13.57 17.22
C GLU A 19 6.36 -14.15 16.21
N LEU A 20 6.18 -13.81 14.92
CA LEU A 20 6.95 -14.41 13.83
C LEU A 20 8.22 -13.64 13.49
N LEU A 21 8.38 -12.40 13.93
CA LEU A 21 9.58 -11.61 13.69
C LEU A 21 10.71 -12.10 14.58
N ILE A 22 11.45 -13.10 14.12
CA ILE A 22 12.57 -13.71 14.85
C ILE A 22 13.88 -12.98 14.54
N ARG A 23 14.10 -12.65 13.28
CA ARG A 23 15.26 -11.90 12.79
C ARG A 23 14.87 -10.45 12.52
N ASN A 24 15.87 -9.58 12.42
CA ASN A 24 15.64 -8.15 12.07
C ASN A 24 14.73 -7.45 13.08
N ARG A 25 14.92 -7.74 14.38
CA ARG A 25 14.16 -7.08 15.44
C ARG A 25 14.65 -5.68 15.78
N SER A 26 15.90 -5.35 15.42
CA SER A 26 16.41 -4.01 15.57
C SER A 26 15.59 -3.05 14.70
N ILE A 27 15.28 -1.88 15.26
CA ILE A 27 14.56 -0.84 14.48
C ILE A 27 15.31 -0.47 13.20
N LEU A 28 16.63 -0.49 13.23
CA LEU A 28 17.45 -0.21 12.05
C LEU A 28 17.24 -1.27 10.96
N ASP A 29 17.15 -2.54 11.34
CA ASP A 29 16.87 -3.62 10.42
C ASP A 29 15.44 -3.54 9.88
N VAL A 30 14.47 -3.23 10.74
CA VAL A 30 13.07 -3.05 10.33
C VAL A 30 12.96 -1.93 9.30
N LEU A 31 13.57 -0.78 9.54
CA LEU A 31 13.58 0.34 8.60
C LEU A 31 14.20 -0.05 7.25
N SER A 32 15.32 -0.77 7.27
CA SER A 32 15.96 -1.27 6.05
C SER A 32 15.08 -2.26 5.31
N LYS A 33 14.39 -3.14 6.04
CA LYS A 33 13.48 -4.13 5.44
C LYS A 33 12.23 -3.49 4.84
N ILE A 34 11.75 -2.39 5.38
CA ILE A 34 10.65 -1.62 4.78
C ILE A 34 11.07 -1.15 3.38
N GLN A 35 12.25 -0.56 3.24
CA GLN A 35 12.77 -0.11 1.95
C GLN A 35 12.93 -1.26 0.95
N VAL A 36 13.48 -2.38 1.40
CA VAL A 36 13.61 -3.59 0.57
C VAL A 36 12.24 -4.09 0.11
N SER A 37 11.26 -4.10 1.00
CA SER A 37 9.90 -4.56 0.70
C SER A 37 9.22 -3.66 -0.33
N GLU A 38 9.35 -2.36 -0.21
CA GLU A 38 8.84 -1.40 -1.20
C GLU A 38 9.50 -1.60 -2.56
N GLY A 39 10.81 -1.83 -2.58
CA GLY A 39 11.54 -2.15 -3.80
C GLY A 39 11.06 -3.45 -4.45
N ARG A 40 10.69 -4.45 -3.66
CA ARG A 40 10.12 -5.71 -4.16
C ARG A 40 8.73 -5.51 -4.79
N VAL A 41 7.87 -4.71 -4.16
CA VAL A 41 6.57 -4.34 -4.75
C VAL A 41 6.79 -3.65 -6.08
N ASN A 42 7.65 -2.65 -6.12
CA ASN A 42 8.00 -1.91 -7.33
C ASN A 42 8.49 -2.87 -8.43
N ARG A 43 9.43 -3.76 -8.11
CA ARG A 43 9.97 -4.72 -9.06
C ARG A 43 8.91 -5.68 -9.60
N ALA A 44 8.01 -6.17 -8.75
CA ALA A 44 6.94 -7.07 -9.14
C ALA A 44 6.01 -6.41 -10.18
N VAL A 45 5.64 -5.15 -9.95
CA VAL A 45 4.82 -4.38 -10.89
C VAL A 45 5.59 -4.13 -12.20
N VAL A 46 6.83 -3.69 -12.12
CA VAL A 46 7.69 -3.46 -13.30
C VAL A 46 7.79 -4.75 -14.13
N LYS A 47 7.99 -5.90 -13.50
CA LYS A 47 8.12 -7.18 -14.20
C LYS A 47 6.81 -7.65 -14.85
N SER A 48 5.67 -7.26 -14.33
CA SER A 48 4.40 -7.55 -14.99
C SER A 48 4.26 -6.83 -16.34
N VAL A 49 4.96 -5.70 -16.50
CA VAL A 49 5.05 -4.94 -17.74
C VAL A 49 6.20 -5.45 -18.62
N THR A 50 7.41 -5.50 -18.08
CA THR A 50 8.64 -5.70 -18.87
C THR A 50 8.94 -7.16 -19.16
N HIS A 51 8.47 -8.08 -18.34
CA HIS A 51 8.75 -9.50 -18.48
C HIS A 51 7.52 -10.29 -18.94
N CYS A 52 6.42 -10.19 -18.22
CA CYS A 52 5.18 -10.90 -18.57
C CYS A 52 4.41 -10.19 -19.70
N GLY A 53 4.25 -8.88 -19.60
CA GLY A 53 3.49 -8.10 -20.58
C GLY A 53 1.97 -8.19 -20.43
N CYS A 54 1.45 -8.76 -19.33
CA CYS A 54 0.01 -8.83 -19.10
C CYS A 54 -0.62 -7.45 -18.94
N ILE A 55 0.15 -6.49 -18.44
CA ILE A 55 -0.21 -5.07 -18.44
C ILE A 55 0.86 -4.29 -19.21
N SER A 56 0.46 -3.14 -19.75
CA SER A 56 1.35 -2.20 -20.43
C SER A 56 1.07 -0.79 -19.95
N ILE A 57 2.02 0.10 -20.17
CA ILE A 57 1.90 1.51 -19.79
C ILE A 57 1.64 2.35 -21.03
N ASP A 58 0.52 3.04 -21.07
CA ASP A 58 0.17 4.02 -22.08
C ASP A 58 0.48 5.42 -21.53
N GLY A 59 1.78 5.75 -21.53
CA GLY A 59 2.28 7.00 -20.98
C GLY A 59 2.03 8.16 -21.92
N LYS A 60 1.11 9.04 -21.53
CA LYS A 60 0.76 10.28 -22.24
C LYS A 60 0.74 11.43 -21.26
N LYS A 61 0.98 12.63 -21.79
CA LYS A 61 0.82 13.85 -20.98
C LYS A 61 -0.61 13.93 -20.46
N GLN A 62 -0.75 14.06 -19.14
CA GLN A 62 -2.05 14.28 -18.50
C GLN A 62 -2.54 15.70 -18.80
N ALA A 63 -3.82 15.84 -19.11
CA ALA A 63 -4.44 17.14 -19.37
C ALA A 63 -5.14 17.64 -18.09
N PHE A 64 -4.78 18.85 -17.68
CA PHE A 64 -5.38 19.52 -16.51
C PHE A 64 -6.00 20.85 -16.98
N PRO A 65 -7.28 20.85 -17.40
CA PRO A 65 -7.96 22.07 -17.82
C PRO A 65 -7.98 23.08 -16.67
N ASN A 66 -7.68 24.36 -16.96
CA ASN A 66 -7.64 25.42 -15.95
C ASN A 66 -8.97 25.64 -15.24
N GLU A 67 -10.08 25.29 -15.88
CA GLU A 67 -11.44 25.46 -15.35
C GLU A 67 -11.95 24.22 -14.59
N ALA A 68 -11.19 23.12 -14.56
CA ALA A 68 -11.60 21.91 -13.88
C ALA A 68 -11.48 22.05 -12.36
N SER A 69 -12.50 21.62 -11.62
CA SER A 69 -12.44 21.53 -10.18
C SER A 69 -11.59 20.32 -9.75
N MET A 70 -11.15 20.30 -8.48
CA MET A 70 -10.39 19.15 -7.95
C MET A 70 -11.18 17.85 -8.04
N SER A 71 -12.49 17.90 -7.89
CA SER A 71 -13.36 16.72 -8.03
C SER A 71 -13.47 16.23 -9.48
N ASP A 72 -13.33 17.12 -10.46
CA ASP A 72 -13.39 16.76 -11.88
C ASP A 72 -12.09 16.09 -12.35
N LEU A 73 -10.95 16.39 -11.70
CA LEU A 73 -9.64 15.84 -12.07
C LEU A 73 -9.59 14.32 -12.01
N SER A 74 -10.28 13.70 -11.09
CA SER A 74 -10.29 12.23 -10.94
C SER A 74 -10.86 11.53 -12.19
N GLY A 75 -11.80 12.17 -12.90
CA GLY A 75 -12.35 11.65 -14.16
C GLY A 75 -11.52 12.00 -15.39
N LEU A 76 -10.60 12.98 -15.30
CA LEU A 76 -9.81 13.49 -16.41
C LEU A 76 -8.42 12.86 -16.50
N VAL A 77 -7.90 12.36 -15.39
CA VAL A 77 -6.57 11.70 -15.34
C VAL A 77 -6.72 10.19 -15.50
N SER A 78 -5.80 9.61 -16.26
CA SER A 78 -5.74 8.17 -16.50
C SER A 78 -4.71 7.52 -15.58
N THR A 79 -4.91 6.26 -15.23
CA THR A 79 -3.88 5.45 -14.57
C THR A 79 -2.73 5.10 -15.51
N GLN A 80 -2.92 5.28 -16.81
CA GLN A 80 -1.98 4.93 -17.88
C GLN A 80 -1.65 3.43 -17.94
N VAL A 81 -2.41 2.62 -17.23
CA VAL A 81 -2.28 1.16 -17.28
C VAL A 81 -3.29 0.59 -18.28
N LYS A 82 -2.82 -0.27 -19.16
CA LYS A 82 -3.63 -1.02 -20.13
C LYS A 82 -3.51 -2.52 -19.84
N GLY A 83 -4.61 -3.24 -20.07
CA GLY A 83 -4.67 -4.67 -19.81
C GLY A 83 -5.00 -4.99 -18.36
N GLU A 84 -4.91 -6.25 -18.03
CA GLU A 84 -5.22 -6.77 -16.71
C GLU A 84 -4.12 -7.72 -16.23
N LEU A 85 -3.83 -7.67 -14.95
CA LEU A 85 -2.85 -8.59 -14.36
C LEU A 85 -3.29 -10.03 -14.56
N CYS A 86 -2.39 -10.85 -15.08
CA CYS A 86 -2.58 -12.29 -15.10
C CYS A 86 -2.57 -12.85 -13.66
N PRO A 87 -3.12 -14.05 -13.43
CA PRO A 87 -3.17 -14.63 -12.09
C PRO A 87 -1.80 -14.73 -11.40
N GLU A 88 -0.75 -15.05 -12.14
CA GLU A 88 0.61 -15.19 -11.59
C GLU A 88 1.19 -13.86 -11.15
N CYS A 89 1.10 -12.83 -12.00
CA CYS A 89 1.58 -11.49 -11.66
C CYS A 89 0.78 -10.90 -10.49
N ARG A 90 -0.54 -11.10 -10.48
CA ARG A 90 -1.40 -10.68 -9.39
C ARG A 90 -0.94 -11.30 -8.07
N GLN A 91 -0.78 -12.60 -8.04
CA GLN A 91 -0.35 -13.33 -6.85
C GLN A 91 1.02 -12.84 -6.35
N THR A 92 1.96 -12.62 -7.26
CA THR A 92 3.29 -12.12 -6.92
C THR A 92 3.21 -10.71 -6.30
N ILE A 93 2.45 -9.81 -6.91
CA ILE A 93 2.28 -8.44 -6.41
C ILE A 93 1.59 -8.45 -5.03
N GLU A 94 0.53 -9.24 -4.88
CA GLU A 94 -0.17 -9.39 -3.59
C GLU A 94 0.77 -9.89 -2.50
N LYS A 95 1.60 -10.87 -2.80
CA LYS A 95 2.59 -11.41 -1.86
C LYS A 95 3.60 -10.35 -1.45
N GLU A 96 4.10 -9.56 -2.38
CA GLU A 96 5.08 -8.51 -2.07
C GLU A 96 4.45 -7.36 -1.28
N ILE A 97 3.20 -6.99 -1.57
CA ILE A 97 2.45 -6.02 -0.76
C ILE A 97 2.28 -6.56 0.67
N GLY A 98 1.94 -7.85 0.82
CA GLY A 98 1.86 -8.49 2.13
C GLY A 98 3.15 -8.40 2.91
N GLY A 99 4.29 -8.61 2.25
CA GLY A 99 5.62 -8.44 2.85
C GLY A 99 5.89 -7.01 3.32
N ALA A 100 5.47 -6.00 2.55
CA ALA A 100 5.59 -4.60 2.94
C ALA A 100 4.72 -4.30 4.17
N LEU A 101 3.49 -4.80 4.20
CA LEU A 101 2.59 -4.67 5.36
C LEU A 101 3.17 -5.35 6.61
N PHE A 102 3.82 -6.50 6.44
CA PHE A 102 4.51 -7.21 7.53
C PHE A 102 5.52 -6.31 8.24
N TYR A 103 6.39 -5.65 7.49
CA TYR A 103 7.42 -4.79 8.07
C TYR A 103 6.88 -3.46 8.60
N LEU A 104 5.82 -2.93 8.03
CA LEU A 104 5.11 -1.77 8.61
C LEU A 104 4.48 -2.14 9.95
N ALA A 105 3.87 -3.31 10.07
CA ALA A 105 3.35 -3.82 11.35
C ALA A 105 4.48 -4.06 12.36
N ALA A 106 5.62 -4.59 11.90
CA ALA A 106 6.81 -4.77 12.74
C ALA A 106 7.33 -3.43 13.29
N LEU A 107 7.34 -2.38 12.47
CA LEU A 107 7.69 -1.03 12.91
C LEU A 107 6.73 -0.54 14.00
N CYS A 108 5.44 -0.72 13.79
CA CYS A 108 4.42 -0.36 14.78
C CYS A 108 4.67 -1.09 16.11
N ASN A 109 4.96 -2.39 16.07
CA ASN A 109 5.27 -3.17 17.27
C ASN A 109 6.51 -2.63 17.98
N THR A 110 7.56 -2.29 17.23
CA THR A 110 8.82 -1.80 17.80
C THR A 110 8.64 -0.46 18.52
N LEU A 111 7.74 0.38 18.04
CA LEU A 111 7.49 1.73 18.57
C LEU A 111 6.23 1.82 19.44
N ASP A 112 5.62 0.68 19.76
CA ASP A 112 4.39 0.61 20.55
C ASP A 112 3.26 1.46 19.93
N ILE A 113 3.08 1.32 18.63
CA ILE A 113 2.02 1.97 17.85
C ILE A 113 1.00 0.90 17.42
N SER A 114 -0.29 1.18 17.56
CA SER A 114 -1.35 0.31 17.05
C SER A 114 -1.58 0.57 15.57
N LEU A 115 -1.38 -0.45 14.73
CA LEU A 115 -1.65 -0.38 13.29
C LEU A 115 -3.13 -0.06 13.03
N TYR A 116 -4.03 -0.63 13.82
CA TYR A 116 -5.46 -0.31 13.78
C TYR A 116 -5.71 1.19 13.97
N ASP A 117 -5.09 1.78 14.99
CA ASP A 117 -5.25 3.22 15.26
C ASP A 117 -4.69 4.08 14.14
N VAL A 118 -3.58 3.70 13.55
CA VAL A 118 -3.00 4.41 12.39
C VAL A 118 -3.98 4.43 11.23
N ILE A 119 -4.55 3.29 10.90
CA ILE A 119 -5.51 3.17 9.78
C ILE A 119 -6.78 3.96 10.09
N LEU A 120 -7.28 3.87 11.33
CA LEU A 120 -8.48 4.61 11.76
C LEU A 120 -8.27 6.12 11.65
N LYS A 121 -7.14 6.63 12.16
CA LYS A 121 -6.79 8.06 12.09
C LYS A 121 -6.65 8.54 10.65
N GLU A 122 -6.02 7.76 9.80
CA GLU A 122 -5.88 8.11 8.38
C GLU A 122 -7.23 8.14 7.68
N LYS A 123 -8.08 7.15 7.93
CA LYS A 123 -9.43 7.11 7.40
C LYS A 123 -10.25 8.34 7.82
N GLU A 124 -10.18 8.70 9.10
CA GLU A 124 -10.88 9.88 9.65
C GLU A 124 -10.33 11.18 9.04
N ALA A 125 -9.00 11.30 8.89
CA ALA A 125 -8.37 12.46 8.26
C ALA A 125 -8.83 12.61 6.80
N LEU A 126 -8.85 11.53 6.04
CA LEU A 126 -9.31 11.53 4.65
C LEU A 126 -10.81 11.89 4.56
N ALA A 127 -11.63 11.38 5.47
CA ALA A 127 -13.05 11.69 5.50
C ALA A 127 -13.31 13.16 5.85
N THR A 128 -12.51 13.75 6.75
CA THR A 128 -12.65 15.13 7.19
C THR A 128 -12.10 16.12 6.16
N LEU A 129 -10.89 15.86 5.61
CA LEU A 129 -10.20 16.77 4.71
C LEU A 129 -10.66 16.61 3.26
N GLY A 130 -11.12 15.43 2.87
CA GLY A 130 -11.55 15.16 1.52
C GLY A 130 -10.50 15.54 0.48
N ASN A 131 -10.87 16.35 -0.49
CA ASN A 131 -9.99 16.79 -1.59
C ASN A 131 -8.82 17.69 -1.12
N TYR A 132 -8.83 18.17 0.10
CA TYR A 132 -7.74 18.97 0.67
C TYR A 132 -6.63 18.09 1.25
N CYS A 133 -6.83 16.78 1.36
CA CYS A 133 -5.82 15.83 1.82
C CYS A 133 -4.98 15.36 0.63
N LEU A 134 -3.89 16.06 0.37
CA LEU A 134 -2.96 15.71 -0.71
C LEU A 134 -1.92 14.71 -0.21
N ARG A 135 -2.03 13.44 -0.62
CA ARG A 135 -1.08 12.37 -0.35
C ARG A 135 -0.35 11.95 -1.62
#